data_cd54a3bc0c9bfe68193212e5728ebf95
#
_entry.id   cd54a3bc0c9bfe68193212e5728ebf95
#
_cell.length_a   1.000
_cell.length_b   1.000
_cell.length_c   1.000
_cell.angle_alpha   90.00
_cell.angle_beta   90.00
_cell.angle_gamma   90.00
#
_symmetry.space_group_name_H-M   'P 1'
#
loop_
_entity.id
_entity.type
_entity.pdbx_description
1 polymer ?
#
loop_
_entity_poly.entity_id
_entity_poly.type
_entity_poly.pdbx_seq_one_letter_code
_entity_poly.pdbx_strand_id
1 'polypeptide(L)'
;MAIDIPIGLPDATVREADRLAQTLIGPRRTSVFITPTRPALEQDDYVRGQAVNRELVGGSFSQQAWALRVKILEVDAWTRRSAMTVLEVHPELSFATMAGSPLLTRKASYSGYQQRQQLLIANDIALPVDLGVAGDQGGVDDVLDAAAAAWTARRYVRGEAQSVPERPERFTDRIDCAIWF
;
A
#
# COMPACT_ATOMS: atom_id res chain seq x y z
N MET A 1 -2.06 2.44 -13.33
CA MET A 1 -1.61 3.34 -12.24
C MET A 1 -1.30 2.50 -11.02
N ALA A 2 -0.34 2.91 -10.19
CA ALA A 2 -0.06 2.25 -8.91
C ALA A 2 -0.17 3.27 -7.77
N ILE A 3 -0.72 2.85 -6.63
CA ILE A 3 -1.02 3.72 -5.49
C ILE A 3 -0.77 2.98 -4.17
N ASP A 4 -0.22 3.68 -3.17
CA ASP A 4 -0.02 3.17 -1.81
C ASP A 4 -1.27 3.40 -0.95
N ILE A 5 -2.39 2.84 -1.40
CA ILE A 5 -3.68 2.85 -0.68
C ILE A 5 -4.37 1.50 -0.92
N PRO A 6 -5.00 0.90 0.11
CA PRO A 6 -5.74 -0.35 -0.04
C PRO A 6 -6.82 -0.32 -1.12
N ILE A 7 -6.82 -1.34 -1.97
CA ILE A 7 -7.80 -1.55 -3.06
C ILE A 7 -8.50 -2.90 -2.87
N GLY A 8 -9.83 -2.93 -3.02
CA GLY A 8 -10.65 -4.09 -2.69
C GLY A 8 -10.88 -4.18 -1.17
N LEU A 9 -12.03 -3.67 -0.73
CA LEU A 9 -12.34 -3.60 0.68
C LEU A 9 -13.14 -4.82 1.15
N PRO A 10 -12.69 -5.51 2.21
CA PRO A 10 -13.37 -6.71 2.69
C PRO A 10 -14.69 -6.37 3.36
N ASP A 11 -15.69 -7.24 3.20
CA ASP A 11 -17.01 -7.05 3.81
C ASP A 11 -17.06 -7.52 5.28
N ALA A 12 -16.60 -8.77 5.52
CA ALA A 12 -16.65 -9.41 6.83
C ALA A 12 -15.48 -10.39 7.05
N THR A 13 -14.35 -10.14 6.40
CA THR A 13 -13.13 -10.96 6.50
C THR A 13 -11.89 -10.07 6.66
N VAL A 14 -10.76 -10.68 6.98
CA VAL A 14 -9.46 -10.01 6.92
C VAL A 14 -8.83 -10.32 5.58
N ARG A 15 -8.36 -9.29 4.87
CA ARG A 15 -7.68 -9.44 3.58
C ARG A 15 -6.46 -10.36 3.71
N GLU A 16 -6.37 -11.32 2.83
CA GLU A 16 -5.18 -12.17 2.72
C GLU A 16 -3.97 -11.35 2.25
N ALA A 17 -4.19 -10.39 1.36
CA ALA A 17 -3.19 -9.46 0.87
C ALA A 17 -2.38 -8.80 2.01
N ASP A 18 -3.06 -8.28 3.04
CA ASP A 18 -2.39 -7.62 4.18
C ASP A 18 -1.54 -8.61 4.98
N ARG A 19 -2.05 -9.82 5.24
CA ARG A 19 -1.36 -10.86 6.01
C ARG A 19 -0.10 -11.37 5.29
N LEU A 20 -0.23 -11.60 3.99
CA LEU A 20 0.89 -12.06 3.18
C LEU A 20 1.96 -10.96 3.05
N ALA A 21 1.54 -9.70 2.84
CA ALA A 21 2.46 -8.57 2.82
C ALA A 21 3.22 -8.42 4.14
N GLN A 22 2.54 -8.53 5.29
CA GLN A 22 3.19 -8.53 6.61
C GLN A 22 4.23 -9.65 6.74
N THR A 23 3.93 -10.84 6.22
CA THR A 23 4.85 -11.98 6.25
C THR A 23 6.08 -11.73 5.41
N LEU A 24 5.92 -11.21 4.19
CA LEU A 24 7.01 -10.91 3.26
C LEU A 24 7.93 -9.79 3.76
N ILE A 25 7.36 -8.74 4.35
CA ILE A 25 8.14 -7.62 4.92
C ILE A 25 8.91 -8.06 6.18
N GLY A 26 8.44 -9.07 6.88
CA GLY A 26 9.13 -9.66 8.02
C GLY A 26 9.35 -8.69 9.19
N PRO A 27 10.60 -8.28 9.50
CA PRO A 27 10.89 -7.43 10.67
C PRO A 27 10.14 -6.10 10.67
N ARG A 28 9.72 -5.62 9.52
CA ARG A 28 8.98 -4.37 9.36
C ARG A 28 7.48 -4.56 9.14
N ARG A 29 6.94 -5.72 9.46
CA ARG A 29 5.52 -6.07 9.31
C ARG A 29 4.54 -5.03 9.83
N THR A 30 4.94 -4.23 10.83
CA THR A 30 4.11 -3.16 11.40
C THR A 30 3.91 -1.97 10.47
N SER A 31 4.65 -1.89 9.35
CA SER A 31 4.39 -0.88 8.32
C SER A 31 3.16 -1.21 7.48
N VAL A 32 2.75 -2.47 7.44
CA VAL A 32 1.50 -2.90 6.81
C VAL A 32 0.44 -3.02 7.89
N PHE A 33 -0.56 -2.19 7.83
CA PHE A 33 -1.74 -2.34 8.70
C PHE A 33 -2.75 -3.30 8.08
N ILE A 34 -3.56 -3.92 8.93
CA ILE A 34 -4.71 -4.70 8.45
C ILE A 34 -5.80 -3.72 8.06
N THR A 35 -6.23 -3.80 6.81
CA THR A 35 -7.30 -2.96 6.26
C THR A 35 -8.62 -3.27 6.97
N PRO A 36 -9.29 -2.26 7.55
CA PRO A 36 -10.60 -2.47 8.16
C PRO A 36 -11.64 -2.92 7.13
N THR A 37 -12.67 -3.58 7.61
CA THR A 37 -13.81 -3.94 6.76
C THR A 37 -14.51 -2.68 6.21
N ARG A 38 -15.13 -2.79 5.03
CA ARG A 38 -15.90 -1.70 4.42
C ARG A 38 -16.94 -1.13 5.40
N PRO A 39 -17.80 -1.96 6.04
CA PRO A 39 -18.78 -1.43 6.99
C PRO A 39 -18.15 -0.67 8.16
N ALA A 40 -16.95 -1.04 8.58
CA ALA A 40 -16.22 -0.32 9.63
C ALA A 40 -15.69 1.03 9.14
N LEU A 41 -15.17 1.09 7.92
CA LEU A 41 -14.68 2.34 7.30
C LEU A 41 -15.82 3.33 7.01
N GLU A 42 -17.03 2.86 6.78
CA GLU A 42 -18.23 3.68 6.51
C GLU A 42 -18.85 4.29 7.77
N GLN A 43 -18.35 3.94 8.98
CA GLN A 43 -18.84 4.56 10.21
C GLN A 43 -18.38 6.02 10.36
N ASP A 44 -19.14 6.80 11.13
CA ASP A 44 -18.87 8.23 11.33
C ASP A 44 -17.67 8.49 12.23
N ASP A 45 -17.44 7.61 13.20
CA ASP A 45 -16.37 7.75 14.19
C ASP A 45 -15.57 6.46 14.41
N TYR A 46 -14.37 6.63 14.98
CA TYR A 46 -13.42 5.54 15.24
C TYR A 46 -13.99 4.46 16.19
N VAL A 47 -14.73 4.85 17.21
CA VAL A 47 -15.24 3.92 18.23
C VAL A 47 -16.29 2.99 17.62
N ARG A 48 -17.20 3.55 16.81
CA ARG A 48 -18.20 2.78 16.07
C ARG A 48 -17.54 1.89 15.02
N GLY A 49 -16.57 2.43 14.27
CA GLY A 49 -15.79 1.64 13.31
C GLY A 49 -15.12 0.44 13.97
N GLN A 50 -14.49 0.64 15.12
CA GLN A 50 -13.89 -0.43 15.90
C GLN A 50 -14.89 -1.49 16.38
N ALA A 51 -16.09 -1.06 16.83
CA ALA A 51 -17.13 -1.97 17.28
C ALA A 51 -17.61 -2.86 16.12
N VAL A 52 -17.92 -2.26 14.97
CA VAL A 52 -18.36 -2.98 13.77
C VAL A 52 -17.27 -3.94 13.28
N ASN A 53 -16.02 -3.50 13.21
CA ASN A 53 -14.93 -4.37 12.75
C ASN A 53 -14.71 -5.57 13.70
N ARG A 54 -14.82 -5.34 15.00
CA ARG A 54 -14.70 -6.41 16.00
C ARG A 54 -15.83 -7.42 15.91
N GLU A 55 -17.04 -6.98 15.64
CA GLU A 55 -18.20 -7.85 15.41
C GLU A 55 -18.00 -8.72 14.17
N LEU A 56 -17.51 -8.15 13.07
CA LEU A 56 -17.39 -8.83 11.79
C LEU A 56 -16.17 -9.78 11.71
N VAL A 57 -15.03 -9.37 12.25
CA VAL A 57 -13.76 -10.11 12.06
C VAL A 57 -13.05 -10.48 13.38
N GLY A 58 -13.67 -10.18 14.52
CA GLY A 58 -13.09 -10.47 15.85
C GLY A 58 -11.87 -9.61 16.20
N GLY A 59 -11.49 -8.65 15.35
CA GLY A 59 -10.28 -7.86 15.48
C GLY A 59 -10.51 -6.36 15.45
N SER A 60 -9.53 -5.61 15.95
CA SER A 60 -9.48 -4.16 15.88
C SER A 60 -8.47 -3.70 14.82
N PHE A 61 -8.53 -2.44 14.44
CA PHE A 61 -7.57 -1.80 13.54
C PHE A 61 -6.90 -0.58 14.20
N SER A 62 -5.79 -0.15 13.63
CA SER A 62 -5.00 0.96 14.18
C SER A 62 -5.64 2.33 13.91
N GLN A 63 -5.27 3.32 14.73
CA GLN A 63 -5.62 4.72 14.45
C GLN A 63 -5.02 5.21 13.13
N GLN A 64 -3.88 4.67 12.71
CA GLN A 64 -3.27 4.96 11.42
C GLN A 64 -4.19 4.52 10.26
N ALA A 65 -4.74 3.31 10.33
CA ALA A 65 -5.70 2.82 9.33
C ALA A 65 -6.96 3.70 9.30
N TRP A 66 -7.45 4.13 10.47
CA TRP A 66 -8.58 5.04 10.55
C TRP A 66 -8.28 6.44 9.97
N ALA A 67 -7.09 6.97 10.22
CA ALA A 67 -6.69 8.27 9.67
C ALA A 67 -6.66 8.27 8.12
N LEU A 68 -6.43 7.11 7.51
CA LEU A 68 -6.48 6.93 6.05
C LEU A 68 -7.89 6.68 5.51
N ARG A 69 -8.90 6.52 6.36
CA ARG A 69 -10.28 6.15 5.99
C ARG A 69 -10.84 6.96 4.81
N VAL A 70 -10.71 8.28 4.86
CA VAL A 70 -11.25 9.15 3.81
C VAL A 70 -10.57 8.86 2.48
N LYS A 71 -9.26 8.76 2.45
CA LYS A 71 -8.48 8.43 1.24
C LYS A 71 -8.81 7.03 0.72
N ILE A 72 -8.96 6.05 1.61
CA ILE A 72 -9.34 4.68 1.23
C ILE A 72 -10.71 4.67 0.54
N LEU A 73 -11.71 5.33 1.12
CA LEU A 73 -13.06 5.39 0.54
C LEU A 73 -13.11 6.21 -0.76
N GLU A 74 -12.32 7.28 -0.86
CA GLU A 74 -12.18 8.06 -2.11
C GLU A 74 -11.56 7.22 -3.24
N VAL A 75 -10.49 6.50 -2.95
CA VAL A 75 -9.82 5.61 -3.91
C VAL A 75 -10.75 4.46 -4.31
N ASP A 76 -11.44 3.85 -3.37
CA ASP A 76 -12.43 2.82 -3.63
C ASP A 76 -13.54 3.32 -4.59
N ALA A 77 -14.12 4.48 -4.30
CA ALA A 77 -15.14 5.07 -5.14
C ALA A 77 -14.62 5.47 -6.53
N TRP A 78 -13.37 5.92 -6.62
CA TRP A 78 -12.73 6.26 -7.88
C TRP A 78 -12.39 5.01 -8.70
N THR A 79 -11.82 3.99 -8.09
CA THR A 79 -11.42 2.73 -8.76
C THR A 79 -12.62 2.05 -9.42
N ARG A 80 -13.79 2.05 -8.78
CA ARG A 80 -15.03 1.49 -9.34
C ARG A 80 -15.52 2.17 -10.63
N ARG A 81 -15.14 3.44 -10.83
CA ARG A 81 -15.55 4.24 -11.99
C ARG A 81 -14.44 4.42 -13.01
N SER A 82 -13.22 4.03 -12.66
CA SER A 82 -12.05 4.20 -13.51
C SER A 82 -12.04 3.16 -14.63
N ALA A 83 -11.77 3.61 -15.85
CA ALA A 83 -11.45 2.71 -16.97
C ALA A 83 -9.97 2.25 -16.93
N MET A 84 -9.15 2.80 -16.04
CA MET A 84 -7.74 2.45 -15.92
C MET A 84 -7.56 1.30 -14.94
N THR A 85 -6.60 0.43 -15.20
CA THR A 85 -6.09 -0.51 -14.21
C THR A 85 -5.39 0.25 -13.08
N VAL A 86 -5.88 0.09 -11.86
CA VAL A 86 -5.29 0.66 -10.65
C VAL A 86 -4.78 -0.48 -9.78
N LEU A 87 -3.51 -0.39 -9.37
CA LEU A 87 -2.83 -1.40 -8.58
C LEU A 87 -2.57 -0.84 -7.19
N GLU A 88 -2.89 -1.62 -6.16
CA GLU A 88 -2.38 -1.38 -4.82
C GLU A 88 -0.91 -1.79 -4.77
N VAL A 89 -0.07 -0.92 -4.24
CA VAL A 89 1.36 -1.16 -4.02
C VAL A 89 1.69 -0.82 -2.59
N HIS A 90 2.52 -1.64 -1.96
CA HIS A 90 3.15 -1.26 -0.69
C HIS A 90 4.64 -1.00 -0.93
N PRO A 91 5.12 0.25 -0.80
CA PRO A 91 6.49 0.64 -1.17
C PRO A 91 7.59 -0.19 -0.51
N GLU A 92 7.42 -0.62 0.74
CA GLU A 92 8.41 -1.47 1.42
C GLU A 92 8.52 -2.86 0.78
N LEU A 93 7.46 -3.40 0.16
CA LEU A 93 7.56 -4.64 -0.64
C LEU A 93 8.33 -4.40 -1.93
N SER A 94 8.07 -3.29 -2.61
CA SER A 94 8.81 -2.91 -3.81
C SER A 94 10.30 -2.75 -3.51
N PHE A 95 10.66 -2.06 -2.43
CA PHE A 95 12.05 -1.92 -2.00
C PHE A 95 12.68 -3.24 -1.56
N ALA A 96 11.94 -4.11 -0.87
CA ALA A 96 12.42 -5.44 -0.51
C ALA A 96 12.71 -6.28 -1.77
N THR A 97 11.86 -6.16 -2.78
CA THR A 97 12.05 -6.84 -4.07
C THR A 97 13.28 -6.29 -4.82
N MET A 98 13.46 -4.98 -4.88
CA MET A 98 14.68 -4.35 -5.45
C MET A 98 15.95 -4.81 -4.75
N ALA A 99 15.90 -5.00 -3.42
CA ALA A 99 17.04 -5.40 -2.60
C ALA A 99 17.26 -6.92 -2.55
N GLY A 100 16.30 -7.73 -3.00
CA GLY A 100 16.30 -9.19 -2.84
C GLY A 100 16.06 -9.66 -1.39
N SER A 101 15.76 -8.76 -0.46
CA SER A 101 15.47 -9.07 0.95
C SER A 101 14.80 -7.88 1.65
N PRO A 102 14.04 -8.13 2.75
CA PRO A 102 13.44 -7.04 3.53
C PRO A 102 14.46 -6.03 4.05
N LEU A 103 14.13 -4.74 3.95
CA LEU A 103 15.01 -3.68 4.45
C LEU A 103 14.91 -3.56 5.98
N LEU A 104 16.06 -3.47 6.64
CA LEU A 104 16.12 -3.28 8.09
C LEU A 104 16.13 -1.81 8.50
N THR A 105 16.55 -0.92 7.60
CA THR A 105 16.66 0.52 7.87
C THR A 105 15.29 1.20 7.87
N ARG A 106 15.09 2.11 8.80
CA ARG A 106 13.86 2.93 8.86
C ARG A 106 13.87 3.96 7.73
N LYS A 107 12.77 4.08 6.98
CA LYS A 107 12.67 5.02 5.84
C LYS A 107 12.95 6.48 6.23
N ALA A 108 12.55 6.89 7.44
CA ALA A 108 12.76 8.23 7.97
C ALA A 108 14.19 8.46 8.52
N SER A 109 15.09 7.47 8.49
CA SER A 109 16.50 7.67 8.86
C SER A 109 17.34 8.03 7.64
N TYR A 110 18.45 8.75 7.85
CA TYR A 110 19.38 9.07 6.77
C TYR A 110 19.86 7.81 6.01
N SER A 111 20.25 6.77 6.74
CA SER A 111 20.69 5.51 6.12
C SER A 111 19.56 4.83 5.34
N GLY A 112 18.33 4.90 5.84
CA GLY A 112 17.17 4.34 5.16
C GLY A 112 16.80 5.10 3.89
N TYR A 113 16.91 6.42 3.91
CA TYR A 113 16.77 7.27 2.72
C TYR A 113 17.81 6.92 1.66
N GLN A 114 19.11 6.93 2.03
CA GLN A 114 20.20 6.64 1.10
C GLN A 114 20.07 5.24 0.49
N GLN A 115 19.71 4.24 1.29
CA GLN A 115 19.53 2.88 0.80
C GLN A 115 18.42 2.81 -0.25
N ARG A 116 17.26 3.44 -0.02
CA ARG A 116 16.14 3.44 -0.98
C ARG A 116 16.47 4.22 -2.23
N GLN A 117 17.14 5.36 -2.11
CA GLN A 117 17.60 6.13 -3.26
C GLN A 117 18.57 5.32 -4.14
N GLN A 118 19.52 4.61 -3.54
CA GLN A 118 20.45 3.75 -4.28
C GLN A 118 19.74 2.59 -4.98
N LEU A 119 18.73 1.99 -4.33
CA LEU A 119 17.92 0.93 -4.94
C LEU A 119 17.14 1.45 -6.14
N LEU A 120 16.55 2.65 -6.07
CA LEU A 120 15.86 3.28 -7.20
C LEU A 120 16.81 3.52 -8.36
N ILE A 121 17.99 4.09 -8.09
CA ILE A 121 19.03 4.35 -9.11
C ILE A 121 19.46 3.03 -9.79
N ALA A 122 19.73 1.98 -9.01
CA ALA A 122 20.09 0.67 -9.51
C ALA A 122 18.99 -0.01 -10.36
N ASN A 123 17.75 0.47 -10.24
CA ASN A 123 16.59 0.02 -10.99
C ASN A 123 16.11 1.04 -12.05
N ASP A 124 17.00 1.90 -12.54
CA ASP A 124 16.75 2.90 -13.60
C ASP A 124 15.68 3.95 -13.23
N ILE A 125 15.60 4.32 -11.95
CA ILE A 125 14.78 5.42 -11.46
C ILE A 125 15.69 6.45 -10.79
N ALA A 126 16.10 7.46 -11.55
CA ALA A 126 16.81 8.62 -11.01
C ALA A 126 15.80 9.71 -10.69
N LEU A 127 15.69 10.08 -9.41
CA LEU A 127 14.89 11.22 -9.01
C LEU A 127 15.64 12.52 -9.38
N PRO A 128 14.97 13.49 -10.02
CA PRO A 128 15.60 14.79 -10.28
C PRO A 128 15.88 15.51 -8.96
N VAL A 129 16.87 16.38 -8.96
CA VAL A 129 17.23 17.18 -7.77
C VAL A 129 16.11 18.16 -7.41
N ASP A 130 15.41 18.67 -8.43
CA ASP A 130 14.27 19.55 -8.26
C ASP A 130 13.02 18.86 -8.80
N LEU A 131 12.04 18.67 -7.95
CA LEU A 131 10.72 18.10 -8.24
C LEU A 131 9.64 19.21 -8.32
N GLY A 132 10.05 20.48 -8.23
CA GLY A 132 9.15 21.64 -8.21
C GLY A 132 8.15 21.53 -7.06
N VAL A 133 6.93 21.99 -7.30
CA VAL A 133 5.84 22.03 -6.30
C VAL A 133 5.62 20.69 -5.62
N ALA A 134 5.77 19.58 -6.33
CA ALA A 134 5.60 18.25 -5.74
C ALA A 134 6.67 17.92 -4.68
N GLY A 135 7.91 18.36 -4.92
CA GLY A 135 9.01 18.20 -3.97
C GLY A 135 8.89 19.12 -2.75
N ASP A 136 8.31 20.31 -2.94
CA ASP A 136 8.11 21.28 -1.85
C ASP A 136 6.96 20.87 -0.90
N GLN A 137 5.96 20.15 -1.40
CA GLN A 137 4.76 19.77 -0.64
C GLN A 137 4.80 18.34 -0.11
N GLY A 138 5.57 17.44 -0.73
CA GLY A 138 5.71 16.04 -0.32
C GLY A 138 6.84 15.84 0.69
N GLY A 139 6.65 14.92 1.63
CA GLY A 139 7.76 14.44 2.46
C GLY A 139 8.78 13.66 1.63
N VAL A 140 10.03 13.63 2.08
CA VAL A 140 11.10 12.89 1.40
C VAL A 140 10.76 11.41 1.23
N ASP A 141 10.13 10.82 2.22
CA ASP A 141 9.66 9.43 2.17
C ASP A 141 8.47 9.25 1.21
N ASP A 142 7.58 10.23 1.08
CA ASP A 142 6.48 10.18 0.12
C ASP A 142 6.99 10.16 -1.33
N VAL A 143 8.05 10.91 -1.61
CA VAL A 143 8.71 10.92 -2.93
C VAL A 143 9.33 9.55 -3.26
N LEU A 144 10.02 8.94 -2.30
CA LEU A 144 10.59 7.60 -2.47
C LEU A 144 9.50 6.53 -2.64
N ASP A 145 8.43 6.63 -1.88
CA ASP A 145 7.29 5.71 -1.94
C ASP A 145 6.56 5.82 -3.30
N ALA A 146 6.37 7.03 -3.81
CA ALA A 146 5.83 7.28 -5.15
C ALA A 146 6.72 6.70 -6.26
N ALA A 147 8.05 6.84 -6.13
CA ALA A 147 9.00 6.27 -7.07
C ALA A 147 8.99 4.71 -7.06
N ALA A 148 8.86 4.11 -5.87
CA ALA A 148 8.71 2.66 -5.74
C ALA A 148 7.39 2.17 -6.36
N ALA A 149 6.30 2.90 -6.19
CA ALA A 149 5.02 2.60 -6.84
C ALA A 149 5.12 2.71 -8.37
N ALA A 150 5.82 3.72 -8.89
CA ALA A 150 6.07 3.86 -10.32
C ALA A 150 6.92 2.71 -10.88
N TRP A 151 7.93 2.23 -10.14
CA TRP A 151 8.72 1.05 -10.49
C TRP A 151 7.86 -0.21 -10.59
N THR A 152 7.00 -0.47 -9.62
CA THR A 152 6.07 -1.59 -9.65
C THR A 152 5.08 -1.48 -10.81
N ALA A 153 4.53 -0.28 -11.08
CA ALA A 153 3.66 -0.08 -12.24
C ALA A 153 4.36 -0.42 -13.56
N ARG A 154 5.64 -0.03 -13.71
CA ARG A 154 6.46 -0.38 -14.89
C ARG A 154 6.64 -1.89 -15.03
N ARG A 155 6.94 -2.59 -13.94
CA ARG A 155 7.05 -4.05 -13.91
C ARG A 155 5.75 -4.74 -14.27
N TYR A 156 4.63 -4.25 -13.76
CA TYR A 156 3.31 -4.80 -14.08
C TYR A 156 3.03 -4.76 -15.59
N VAL A 157 3.31 -3.63 -16.24
CA VAL A 157 3.13 -3.49 -17.70
C VAL A 157 4.02 -4.46 -18.48
N ARG A 158 5.20 -4.81 -17.92
CA ARG A 158 6.14 -5.77 -18.53
C ARG A 158 5.84 -7.24 -18.20
N GLY A 159 4.84 -7.51 -17.35
CA GLY A 159 4.54 -8.86 -16.86
C GLY A 159 5.57 -9.41 -15.87
N GLU A 160 6.34 -8.55 -15.22
CA GLU A 160 7.41 -8.88 -14.27
C GLU A 160 6.99 -8.72 -12.80
N ALA A 161 5.90 -7.98 -12.54
CA ALA A 161 5.42 -7.75 -11.18
C ALA A 161 4.80 -9.02 -10.59
N GLN A 162 4.99 -9.19 -9.30
CA GLN A 162 4.36 -10.22 -8.49
C GLN A 162 3.27 -9.58 -7.62
N SER A 163 2.38 -10.39 -7.08
CA SER A 163 1.36 -9.93 -6.15
C SER A 163 1.14 -10.89 -4.99
N VAL A 164 0.62 -10.35 -3.91
CA VAL A 164 0.10 -11.15 -2.79
C VAL A 164 -1.35 -10.74 -2.49
N PRO A 165 -2.26 -11.74 -2.51
CA PRO A 165 -2.03 -13.12 -2.97
C PRO A 165 -1.72 -13.17 -4.48
N GLU A 166 -1.14 -14.29 -4.94
CA GLU A 166 -0.83 -14.50 -6.38
C GLU A 166 -2.09 -14.45 -7.25
N ARG A 167 -3.19 -14.97 -6.72
CA ARG A 167 -4.53 -14.81 -7.30
C ARG A 167 -5.28 -13.78 -6.46
N PRO A 168 -5.58 -12.59 -7.00
CA PRO A 168 -6.29 -11.57 -6.25
C PRO A 168 -7.59 -12.06 -5.63
N GLU A 169 -7.84 -11.67 -4.39
CA GLU A 169 -9.14 -11.87 -3.75
C GLU A 169 -10.19 -10.96 -4.41
N ARG A 170 -11.45 -11.33 -4.25
CA ARG A 170 -12.58 -10.49 -4.66
C ARG A 170 -13.65 -10.50 -3.58
N PHE A 171 -14.11 -9.33 -3.22
CA PHE A 171 -15.20 -9.11 -2.30
C PHE A 171 -16.49 -8.74 -3.04
N THR A 172 -17.50 -8.26 -2.34
CA THR A 172 -18.78 -7.88 -2.98
C THR A 172 -18.63 -6.75 -4.00
N ASP A 173 -17.60 -5.92 -3.86
CA ASP A 173 -17.24 -4.86 -4.80
C ASP A 173 -16.71 -5.38 -6.16
N ARG A 174 -16.30 -6.67 -6.21
CA ARG A 174 -15.71 -7.35 -7.38
C ARG A 174 -14.42 -6.72 -7.90
N ILE A 175 -13.76 -5.92 -7.07
CA ILE A 175 -12.44 -5.34 -7.38
C ILE A 175 -11.37 -6.37 -7.01
N ASP A 176 -10.36 -6.50 -7.86
CA ASP A 176 -9.21 -7.36 -7.57
C ASP A 176 -8.41 -6.78 -6.42
N CYS A 177 -8.32 -7.54 -5.32
CA CYS A 177 -7.61 -7.19 -4.10
C CYS A 177 -6.30 -7.98 -4.04
N ALA A 178 -5.20 -7.30 -4.29
CA ALA A 178 -3.84 -7.82 -4.14
C ALA A 178 -2.86 -6.66 -4.03
N ILE A 179 -1.77 -6.86 -3.28
CA ILE A 179 -0.66 -5.92 -3.18
C ILE A 179 0.43 -6.34 -4.16
N TRP A 180 0.79 -5.45 -5.10
CA TRP A 180 1.75 -5.68 -6.18
C TRP A 180 3.14 -5.14 -5.84
N PHE A 181 4.19 -5.82 -6.36
CA PHE A 181 5.60 -5.44 -6.18
C PHE A 181 6.53 -6.02 -7.25
#